data_badffea81477de371076cb5497a8bb77
#
_entry.id   badffea81477de371076cb5497a8bb77
#
_cell.length_a   1.000
_cell.length_b   1.000
_cell.length_c   1.000
_cell.angle_alpha   90.00
_cell.angle_beta   90.00
_cell.angle_gamma   90.00
#
_symmetry.space_group_name_H-M   'P 1'
#
loop_
_entity.id
_entity.type
_entity.pdbx_description
1 polymer ?
#
loop_
_entity_poly.entity_id
_entity_poly.type
_entity_poly.pdbx_seq_one_letter_code
_entity_poly.pdbx_strand_id
1 'polypeptide(L)'
;TMTVSDLLKAVIIGNANDAAAVLAEGVSGSVPAFVMEMNARAFDLGMHQTIFTNPQGYDDEKQCTTARDLAKLCQRLAKYETLQPYFQTWRDFLRGEATELVNENTFSRTYEGHIGFKASHTEQSGWCLAEGATRNGMTCIAVVLNGTEDQRFADVKQLLKAGFSQYRVMQPLFSDEFLKPLTVKGGVSTAVRFTADDVHGVVVPKAEPDLTAVLQLPSYIEAPVQKGRKIGSVAFYNGDTMLYETALVTTEPVEAMTFSR
;
A
#
# COMPACT_ATOMS: atom_id res chain seq x y z
N THR A 1 -19.21 -11.49 25.89
CA THR A 1 -19.26 -11.27 24.44
C THR A 1 -18.44 -10.01 24.13
N MET A 2 -17.60 -10.07 23.13
CA MET A 2 -16.81 -8.93 22.64
C MET A 2 -17.18 -8.68 21.18
N THR A 3 -17.10 -7.42 20.76
CA THR A 3 -17.28 -7.07 19.36
C THR A 3 -16.01 -7.36 18.54
N VAL A 4 -16.11 -7.44 17.21
CA VAL A 4 -14.93 -7.55 16.33
C VAL A 4 -13.99 -6.35 16.53
N SER A 5 -14.54 -5.15 16.74
CA SER A 5 -13.76 -3.95 17.04
C SER A 5 -12.97 -4.10 18.35
N ASP A 6 -13.57 -4.64 19.41
CA ASP A 6 -12.86 -4.86 20.69
C ASP A 6 -11.74 -5.91 20.53
N LEU A 7 -11.99 -6.97 19.75
CA LEU A 7 -10.97 -7.98 19.46
C LEU A 7 -9.81 -7.39 18.64
N LEU A 8 -10.09 -6.53 17.65
CA LEU A 8 -9.06 -5.81 16.89
C LEU A 8 -8.25 -4.88 17.78
N LYS A 9 -8.89 -4.12 18.69
CA LYS A 9 -8.19 -3.31 19.69
C LYS A 9 -7.29 -4.17 20.58
N ALA A 10 -7.81 -5.29 21.08
CA ALA A 10 -7.06 -6.20 21.93
C ALA A 10 -5.79 -6.75 21.22
N VAL A 11 -5.92 -7.14 19.94
CA VAL A 11 -4.78 -7.66 19.13
C VAL A 11 -3.80 -6.55 18.75
N ILE A 12 -4.29 -5.44 18.21
CA ILE A 12 -3.43 -4.42 17.61
C ILE A 12 -2.76 -3.56 18.69
N ILE A 13 -3.53 -3.12 19.69
CA ILE A 13 -3.04 -2.24 20.75
C ILE A 13 -2.45 -3.07 21.90
N GLY A 14 -3.18 -4.09 22.34
CA GLY A 14 -2.87 -4.84 23.57
C GLY A 14 -2.06 -6.12 23.39
N ASN A 15 -1.67 -6.51 22.16
CA ASN A 15 -0.94 -7.76 21.89
C ASN A 15 -1.64 -9.04 22.42
N ALA A 16 -2.99 -9.06 22.46
CA ALA A 16 -3.76 -10.14 23.05
C ALA A 16 -3.79 -11.39 22.14
N ASN A 17 -3.11 -12.44 22.58
CA ASN A 17 -3.00 -13.70 21.84
C ASN A 17 -4.31 -14.48 21.77
N ASP A 18 -5.11 -14.44 22.84
CA ASP A 18 -6.44 -15.06 22.91
C ASP A 18 -7.41 -14.40 21.91
N ALA A 19 -7.37 -13.07 21.81
CA ALA A 19 -8.18 -12.34 20.83
C ALA A 19 -7.79 -12.66 19.37
N ALA A 20 -6.49 -12.87 19.10
CA ALA A 20 -6.04 -13.32 17.80
C ALA A 20 -6.59 -14.70 17.42
N ALA A 21 -6.62 -15.64 18.36
CA ALA A 21 -7.21 -16.97 18.15
C ALA A 21 -8.72 -16.88 17.88
N VAL A 22 -9.45 -16.07 18.66
CA VAL A 22 -10.91 -15.87 18.48
C VAL A 22 -11.22 -15.24 17.13
N LEU A 23 -10.43 -14.26 16.68
CA LEU A 23 -10.59 -13.68 15.34
C LEU A 23 -10.32 -14.72 14.23
N ALA A 24 -9.27 -15.53 14.38
CA ALA A 24 -8.95 -16.60 13.45
C ALA A 24 -10.08 -17.63 13.31
N GLU A 25 -10.64 -18.07 14.42
CA GLU A 25 -11.79 -18.98 14.44
C GLU A 25 -13.04 -18.34 13.85
N GLY A 26 -13.28 -17.07 14.15
CA GLY A 26 -14.42 -16.31 13.64
C GLY A 26 -14.39 -16.10 12.12
N VAL A 27 -13.19 -15.98 11.52
CA VAL A 27 -13.00 -15.75 10.08
C VAL A 27 -13.07 -17.07 9.31
N SER A 28 -12.32 -18.09 9.75
CA SER A 28 -12.08 -19.32 8.97
C SER A 28 -12.66 -20.59 9.61
N GLY A 29 -13.41 -20.45 10.72
CA GLY A 29 -14.03 -21.55 11.45
C GLY A 29 -13.08 -22.35 12.33
N SER A 30 -11.77 -22.23 12.15
CA SER A 30 -10.74 -22.82 13.01
C SER A 30 -9.39 -22.15 12.84
N VAL A 31 -8.54 -22.23 13.88
CA VAL A 31 -7.15 -21.72 13.81
C VAL A 31 -6.35 -22.38 12.69
N PRO A 32 -6.36 -23.71 12.48
CA PRO A 32 -5.65 -24.32 11.35
C PRO A 32 -6.13 -23.82 9.97
N ALA A 33 -7.44 -23.66 9.76
CA ALA A 33 -7.96 -23.10 8.52
C ALA A 33 -7.48 -21.66 8.29
N PHE A 34 -7.49 -20.84 9.33
CA PHE A 34 -6.98 -19.48 9.27
C PHE A 34 -5.48 -19.41 8.91
N VAL A 35 -4.66 -20.29 9.50
CA VAL A 35 -3.23 -20.38 9.16
C VAL A 35 -3.02 -20.75 7.69
N MET A 36 -3.85 -21.64 7.14
CA MET A 36 -3.81 -21.92 5.69
C MET A 36 -4.10 -20.68 4.85
N GLU A 37 -5.10 -19.88 5.24
CA GLU A 37 -5.43 -18.62 4.57
C GLU A 37 -4.33 -17.56 4.75
N MET A 38 -3.69 -17.47 5.93
CA MET A 38 -2.53 -16.59 6.14
C MET A 38 -1.41 -16.92 5.15
N ASN A 39 -1.07 -18.20 4.97
CA ASN A 39 -0.03 -18.62 4.05
C ASN A 39 -0.41 -18.42 2.58
N ALA A 40 -1.66 -18.68 2.21
CA ALA A 40 -2.17 -18.39 0.85
C ALA A 40 -2.08 -16.89 0.57
N ARG A 41 -2.49 -16.04 1.52
CA ARG A 41 -2.39 -14.59 1.38
C ARG A 41 -0.95 -14.09 1.33
N ALA A 42 -0.05 -14.68 2.10
CA ALA A 42 1.38 -14.37 2.02
C ALA A 42 1.93 -14.67 0.63
N PHE A 43 1.59 -15.81 0.06
CA PHE A 43 1.96 -16.17 -1.31
C PHE A 43 1.44 -15.16 -2.35
N ASP A 44 0.15 -14.79 -2.29
CA ASP A 44 -0.48 -13.80 -3.17
C ASP A 44 0.20 -12.41 -3.09
N LEU A 45 0.72 -12.06 -1.91
CA LEU A 45 1.47 -10.82 -1.68
C LEU A 45 2.93 -10.91 -2.12
N GLY A 46 3.36 -12.07 -2.63
CA GLY A 46 4.75 -12.32 -3.03
C GLY A 46 5.72 -12.45 -1.84
N MET A 47 5.20 -12.85 -0.66
CA MET A 47 5.99 -13.11 0.56
C MET A 47 6.53 -14.54 0.54
N HIS A 48 7.38 -14.85 -0.44
CA HIS A 48 7.83 -16.23 -0.71
C HIS A 48 8.82 -16.80 0.32
N GLN A 49 9.29 -15.99 1.26
CA GLN A 49 10.17 -16.41 2.34
C GLN A 49 9.46 -16.34 3.71
N THR A 50 8.12 -16.44 3.72
CA THR A 50 7.30 -16.36 4.90
C THR A 50 6.45 -17.61 5.06
N ILE A 51 6.50 -18.21 6.24
CA ILE A 51 5.63 -19.32 6.68
C ILE A 51 5.02 -18.95 8.02
N PHE A 52 3.71 -18.93 8.10
CA PHE A 52 2.95 -18.78 9.33
C PHE A 52 2.51 -20.16 9.84
N THR A 53 2.67 -20.40 11.13
CA THR A 53 2.23 -21.63 11.81
C THR A 53 1.10 -21.37 12.80
N ASN A 54 0.96 -20.11 13.25
CA ASN A 54 -0.08 -19.67 14.16
C ASN A 54 -0.39 -18.18 13.98
N PRO A 55 -1.61 -17.72 14.35
CA PRO A 55 -2.01 -16.31 14.20
C PRO A 55 -1.49 -15.40 15.32
N GLN A 56 -1.01 -15.95 16.42
CA GLN A 56 -0.52 -15.19 17.57
C GLN A 56 0.92 -14.72 17.40
N GLY A 57 1.73 -15.42 16.60
CA GLY A 57 3.16 -15.17 16.48
C GLY A 57 4.00 -15.86 17.56
N TYR A 58 3.48 -16.97 18.15
CA TYR A 58 4.28 -17.81 19.03
C TYR A 58 5.47 -18.41 18.28
N ASP A 59 6.56 -18.60 19.00
CA ASP A 59 7.75 -19.27 18.47
C ASP A 59 7.43 -20.68 18.00
N ASP A 60 7.87 -21.01 16.79
CA ASP A 60 7.76 -22.32 16.16
C ASP A 60 8.91 -22.48 15.16
N GLU A 61 9.54 -23.66 15.13
CA GLU A 61 10.71 -23.94 14.31
C GLU A 61 10.46 -23.72 12.80
N LYS A 62 9.21 -23.85 12.35
CA LYS A 62 8.82 -23.69 10.95
C LYS A 62 8.36 -22.26 10.62
N GLN A 63 8.06 -21.44 11.64
CA GLN A 63 7.62 -20.07 11.43
C GLN A 63 8.80 -19.19 11.05
N CYS A 64 8.73 -18.57 9.89
CA CYS A 64 9.80 -17.69 9.42
C CYS A 64 9.25 -16.55 8.56
N THR A 65 10.01 -15.47 8.49
CA THR A 65 9.74 -14.33 7.62
C THR A 65 11.03 -13.56 7.32
N THR A 66 10.91 -12.53 6.48
CA THR A 66 11.99 -11.57 6.22
C THR A 66 11.47 -10.14 6.38
N ALA A 67 12.37 -9.19 6.64
CA ALA A 67 12.02 -7.78 6.70
C ALA A 67 11.36 -7.30 5.39
N ARG A 68 11.79 -7.82 4.24
CA ARG A 68 11.20 -7.50 2.93
C ARG A 68 9.77 -8.00 2.82
N ASP A 69 9.49 -9.20 3.24
CA ASP A 69 8.14 -9.78 3.17
C ASP A 69 7.19 -9.07 4.14
N LEU A 70 7.62 -8.77 5.36
CA LEU A 70 6.82 -7.96 6.29
C LEU A 70 6.58 -6.54 5.76
N ALA A 71 7.54 -5.94 5.06
CA ALA A 71 7.32 -4.63 4.43
C ALA A 71 6.22 -4.69 3.35
N LYS A 72 6.12 -5.79 2.56
CA LYS A 72 5.01 -6.01 1.61
C LYS A 72 3.67 -6.13 2.33
N LEU A 73 3.62 -6.88 3.44
CA LEU A 73 2.43 -6.99 4.28
C LEU A 73 2.00 -5.62 4.80
N CYS A 74 2.94 -4.85 5.36
CA CYS A 74 2.69 -3.49 5.86
C CYS A 74 2.21 -2.56 4.74
N GLN A 75 2.79 -2.65 3.53
CA GLN A 75 2.33 -1.90 2.36
C GLN A 75 0.88 -2.24 2.00
N ARG A 76 0.48 -3.51 2.14
CA ARG A 76 -0.90 -3.91 1.93
C ARG A 76 -1.82 -3.39 3.04
N LEU A 77 -1.41 -3.48 4.31
CA LEU A 77 -2.16 -2.98 5.46
C LEU A 77 -2.38 -1.47 5.41
N ALA A 78 -1.39 -0.70 4.94
CA ALA A 78 -1.49 0.75 4.79
C ALA A 78 -2.66 1.20 3.86
N LYS A 79 -3.14 0.33 2.99
CA LYS A 79 -4.28 0.59 2.09
C LYS A 79 -5.65 0.44 2.77
N TYR A 80 -5.71 -0.10 3.98
CA TYR A 80 -6.97 -0.27 4.73
C TYR A 80 -7.17 0.89 5.71
N GLU A 81 -7.82 1.94 5.25
CA GLU A 81 -8.12 3.15 6.06
C GLU A 81 -8.88 2.81 7.34
N THR A 82 -9.73 1.78 7.32
CA THR A 82 -10.49 1.31 8.48
C THR A 82 -9.64 0.74 9.60
N LEU A 83 -8.40 0.32 9.32
CA LEU A 83 -7.46 -0.20 10.32
C LEU A 83 -6.55 0.89 10.90
N GLN A 84 -6.41 2.03 10.22
CA GLN A 84 -5.52 3.11 10.64
C GLN A 84 -5.77 3.58 12.08
N PRO A 85 -7.02 3.81 12.53
CA PRO A 85 -7.29 4.25 13.90
C PRO A 85 -6.75 3.29 14.96
N TYR A 86 -6.79 1.97 14.72
CA TYR A 86 -6.27 0.98 15.68
C TYR A 86 -4.74 1.04 15.78
N PHE A 87 -4.04 1.17 14.68
CA PHE A 87 -2.58 1.29 14.68
C PHE A 87 -2.09 2.59 15.30
N GLN A 88 -2.82 3.69 15.08
CA GLN A 88 -2.46 5.02 15.56
C GLN A 88 -2.82 5.25 17.03
N THR A 89 -3.61 4.37 17.63
CA THR A 89 -4.03 4.50 19.02
C THR A 89 -2.91 4.12 19.96
N TRP A 90 -2.50 5.05 20.83
CA TRP A 90 -1.53 4.82 21.89
C TRP A 90 -2.11 4.06 23.07
N ARG A 91 -3.33 4.46 23.50
CA ARG A 91 -3.99 3.93 24.69
C ARG A 91 -5.49 3.85 24.46
N ASP A 92 -6.11 2.76 24.86
CA ASP A 92 -7.56 2.55 24.80
C ASP A 92 -8.01 1.65 25.95
N PHE A 93 -9.30 1.43 26.07
CA PHE A 93 -9.91 0.63 27.13
C PHE A 93 -10.91 -0.36 26.56
N LEU A 94 -11.08 -1.49 27.24
CA LEU A 94 -12.10 -2.49 26.98
C LEU A 94 -12.97 -2.73 28.20
N ARG A 95 -14.13 -3.35 28.00
CA ARG A 95 -15.04 -3.81 29.08
C ARG A 95 -15.46 -2.69 30.04
N GLY A 96 -15.86 -1.51 29.50
CA GLY A 96 -16.25 -0.39 30.32
C GLY A 96 -15.11 0.17 31.19
N GLU A 97 -13.94 0.29 30.61
CA GLU A 97 -12.69 0.77 31.25
C GLU A 97 -12.03 -0.20 32.25
N ALA A 98 -12.54 -1.44 32.37
CA ALA A 98 -11.95 -2.42 33.25
C ALA A 98 -10.60 -3.00 32.78
N THR A 99 -10.31 -2.86 31.47
CA THR A 99 -9.05 -3.35 30.87
C THR A 99 -8.41 -2.23 30.07
N GLU A 100 -7.26 -1.76 30.51
CA GLU A 100 -6.45 -0.79 29.79
C GLU A 100 -5.60 -1.49 28.73
N LEU A 101 -5.55 -0.92 27.54
CA LEU A 101 -4.67 -1.32 26.45
C LEU A 101 -3.65 -0.22 26.20
N VAL A 102 -2.38 -0.60 26.12
CA VAL A 102 -1.27 0.31 25.79
C VAL A 102 -0.49 -0.28 24.62
N ASN A 103 -0.29 0.53 23.59
CA ASN A 103 0.43 0.11 22.39
C ASN A 103 1.94 0.06 22.67
N GLU A 104 2.53 -1.09 22.43
CA GLU A 104 3.98 -1.29 22.57
C GLU A 104 4.77 -0.45 21.54
N ASN A 105 4.15 -0.16 20.39
CA ASN A 105 4.74 0.72 19.41
C ASN A 105 4.65 2.19 19.86
N THR A 106 5.71 2.68 20.50
CA THR A 106 5.77 4.04 21.06
C THR A 106 5.71 5.13 19.98
N PHE A 107 5.88 4.82 18.70
CA PHE A 107 5.73 5.76 17.60
C PHE A 107 4.30 6.26 17.45
N SER A 108 3.32 5.47 17.85
CA SER A 108 1.91 5.90 17.92
C SER A 108 1.68 7.14 18.80
N ARG A 109 2.62 7.42 19.70
CA ARG A 109 2.58 8.58 20.59
C ARG A 109 3.50 9.73 20.15
N THR A 110 4.63 9.43 19.52
CA THR A 110 5.75 10.37 19.44
C THR A 110 6.24 10.68 18.02
N TYR A 111 5.85 9.87 17.02
CA TYR A 111 6.41 10.01 15.69
C TYR A 111 5.45 10.70 14.72
N GLU A 112 5.87 11.82 14.16
CA GLU A 112 5.09 12.59 13.21
C GLU A 112 4.81 11.80 11.93
N GLY A 113 3.52 11.72 11.56
CA GLY A 113 3.07 10.99 10.38
C GLY A 113 2.95 9.49 10.56
N HIS A 114 3.05 8.97 11.80
CA HIS A 114 2.85 7.55 12.11
C HIS A 114 1.52 7.01 11.55
N ILE A 115 1.59 5.85 10.88
CA ILE A 115 0.42 5.14 10.33
C ILE A 115 0.30 3.69 10.83
N GLY A 116 1.24 3.20 11.55
CA GLY A 116 1.33 1.82 12.05
C GLY A 116 2.77 1.35 12.03
N PHE A 117 3.08 0.16 12.37
CA PHE A 117 2.21 -1.01 12.51
C PHE A 117 2.39 -1.68 13.89
N LYS A 118 3.34 -2.63 13.99
CA LYS A 118 3.40 -3.50 15.16
C LYS A 118 4.82 -3.60 15.73
N ALA A 119 4.90 -3.49 17.05
CA ALA A 119 6.05 -3.90 17.83
C ALA A 119 5.76 -5.26 18.48
N SER A 120 6.75 -6.11 18.59
CA SER A 120 6.64 -7.43 19.21
C SER A 120 7.99 -7.95 19.69
N HIS A 121 7.94 -8.97 20.55
CA HIS A 121 9.11 -9.67 21.03
C HIS A 121 8.78 -11.15 21.30
N THR A 122 9.68 -12.03 20.95
CA THR A 122 9.73 -13.42 21.41
C THR A 122 11.17 -13.80 21.75
N GLU A 123 11.37 -14.90 22.46
CA GLU A 123 12.73 -15.34 22.82
C GLU A 123 13.56 -15.70 21.59
N GLN A 124 12.94 -16.30 20.57
CA GLN A 124 13.64 -16.72 19.34
C GLN A 124 13.80 -15.58 18.33
N SER A 125 12.75 -14.77 18.14
CA SER A 125 12.79 -13.68 17.13
C SER A 125 13.49 -12.42 17.62
N GLY A 126 13.75 -12.29 18.93
CA GLY A 126 14.22 -11.02 19.50
C GLY A 126 13.18 -9.91 19.40
N TRP A 127 13.61 -8.68 19.56
CA TRP A 127 12.75 -7.50 19.49
C TRP A 127 12.55 -7.06 18.04
N CYS A 128 11.30 -7.01 17.60
CA CYS A 128 10.92 -6.67 16.23
C CYS A 128 10.04 -5.42 16.19
N LEU A 129 10.16 -4.66 15.11
CA LEU A 129 9.33 -3.48 14.87
C LEU A 129 9.08 -3.32 13.36
N ALA A 130 7.81 -3.25 12.99
CA ALA A 130 7.37 -2.79 11.68
C ALA A 130 6.67 -1.44 11.85
N GLU A 131 7.14 -0.43 11.15
CA GLU A 131 6.68 0.94 11.28
C GLU A 131 6.44 1.57 9.90
N GLY A 132 5.40 2.40 9.81
CA GLY A 132 5.09 3.20 8.65
C GLY A 132 4.84 4.66 9.03
N ALA A 133 5.30 5.57 8.19
CA ALA A 133 4.99 6.98 8.34
C ALA A 133 4.71 7.64 6.99
N THR A 134 3.79 8.60 6.97
CA THR A 134 3.44 9.40 5.79
C THR A 134 3.80 10.86 6.01
N ARG A 135 4.57 11.44 5.08
CA ARG A 135 4.93 12.87 5.07
C ARG A 135 4.93 13.38 3.64
N ASN A 136 4.33 14.55 3.42
CA ASN A 136 4.28 15.19 2.10
C ASN A 136 3.78 14.24 0.98
N GLY A 137 2.76 13.43 1.28
CA GLY A 137 2.19 12.47 0.34
C GLY A 137 3.02 11.20 0.12
N MET A 138 4.20 11.07 0.74
CA MET A 138 5.05 9.89 0.66
C MET A 138 4.92 9.03 1.91
N THR A 139 4.65 7.74 1.74
CA THR A 139 4.67 6.76 2.81
C THR A 139 5.98 5.97 2.76
N CYS A 140 6.70 5.95 3.89
CA CYS A 140 7.85 5.07 4.10
C CYS A 140 7.48 3.97 5.10
N ILE A 141 7.96 2.76 4.84
CA ILE A 141 7.82 1.60 5.73
C ILE A 141 9.22 1.10 6.08
N ALA A 142 9.46 0.88 7.37
CA ALA A 142 10.70 0.33 7.89
C ALA A 142 10.41 -0.89 8.76
N VAL A 143 11.19 -1.95 8.59
CA VAL A 143 11.06 -3.20 9.35
C VAL A 143 12.43 -3.56 9.91
N VAL A 144 12.47 -3.78 11.22
CA VAL A 144 13.62 -4.28 11.98
C VAL A 144 13.24 -5.59 12.65
N LEU A 145 14.03 -6.62 12.45
CA LEU A 145 13.88 -7.94 13.04
C LEU A 145 15.11 -8.28 13.87
N ASN A 146 14.92 -9.04 14.93
CA ASN A 146 15.99 -9.54 15.81
C ASN A 146 16.91 -8.42 16.36
N GLY A 147 16.30 -7.31 16.75
CA GLY A 147 17.00 -6.21 17.42
C GLY A 147 17.03 -6.36 18.94
N THR A 148 17.37 -5.27 19.61
CA THR A 148 17.19 -5.12 21.06
C THR A 148 15.99 -4.22 21.35
N GLU A 149 15.54 -4.20 22.61
CA GLU A 149 14.34 -3.47 23.04
C GLU A 149 14.35 -2.00 22.60
N ASP A 150 15.39 -1.27 22.95
CA ASP A 150 15.50 0.16 22.64
C ASP A 150 16.01 0.42 21.22
N GLN A 151 16.97 -0.40 20.76
CA GLN A 151 17.66 -0.15 19.49
C GLN A 151 16.71 -0.28 18.29
N ARG A 152 15.71 -1.21 18.33
CA ARG A 152 14.72 -1.35 17.25
C ARG A 152 14.02 -0.03 16.89
N PHE A 153 13.72 0.81 17.90
CA PHE A 153 13.10 2.12 17.68
C PHE A 153 14.08 3.14 17.06
N ALA A 154 15.33 3.13 17.53
CA ALA A 154 16.38 3.99 16.96
C ALA A 154 16.67 3.63 15.51
N ASP A 155 16.79 2.34 15.21
CA ASP A 155 17.06 1.83 13.85
C ASP A 155 15.93 2.16 12.89
N VAL A 156 14.68 1.90 13.28
CA VAL A 156 13.51 2.25 12.47
C VAL A 156 13.43 3.75 12.22
N LYS A 157 13.67 4.58 13.24
CA LYS A 157 13.72 6.03 13.09
C LYS A 157 14.79 6.48 12.08
N GLN A 158 15.94 5.83 12.11
CA GLN A 158 17.03 6.11 11.16
C GLN A 158 16.67 5.69 9.74
N LEU A 159 16.05 4.51 9.55
CA LEU A 159 15.59 4.03 8.26
C LEU A 159 14.52 4.96 7.65
N LEU A 160 13.50 5.35 8.44
CA LEU A 160 12.49 6.31 7.99
C LEU A 160 13.09 7.67 7.64
N LYS A 161 14.03 8.17 8.47
CA LYS A 161 14.76 9.42 8.17
C LYS A 161 15.54 9.31 6.85
N ALA A 162 16.20 8.20 6.59
CA ALA A 162 16.89 7.93 5.34
C ALA A 162 15.91 7.94 4.15
N GLY A 163 14.79 7.24 4.25
CA GLY A 163 13.75 7.23 3.22
C GLY A 163 13.24 8.65 2.90
N PHE A 164 12.81 9.40 3.91
CA PHE A 164 12.31 10.77 3.71
C PHE A 164 13.39 11.77 3.27
N SER A 165 14.66 11.53 3.56
CA SER A 165 15.76 12.41 3.11
C SER A 165 16.17 12.14 1.67
N GLN A 166 16.11 10.89 1.22
CA GLN A 166 16.61 10.47 -0.10
C GLN A 166 15.55 10.48 -1.20
N TYR A 167 14.27 10.36 -0.83
CA TYR A 167 13.15 10.24 -1.77
C TYR A 167 12.11 11.34 -1.58
N ARG A 168 11.32 11.58 -2.61
CA ARG A 168 10.15 12.46 -2.60
C ARG A 168 9.08 11.93 -3.54
N VAL A 169 7.83 12.36 -3.31
CA VAL A 169 6.77 12.21 -4.30
C VAL A 169 6.90 13.33 -5.32
N MET A 170 6.85 12.97 -6.59
CA MET A 170 6.75 13.92 -7.69
C MET A 170 5.49 13.61 -8.49
N GLN A 171 4.69 14.65 -8.76
CA GLN A 171 3.59 14.53 -9.69
C GLN A 171 4.18 14.53 -11.11
N PRO A 172 3.89 13.54 -11.94
CA PRO A 172 4.27 13.60 -13.34
C PRO A 172 3.61 14.85 -13.95
N LEU A 173 4.40 15.73 -14.51
CA LEU A 173 3.89 16.88 -15.26
C LEU A 173 3.35 16.35 -16.59
N PHE A 174 2.11 15.93 -16.56
CA PHE A 174 1.36 15.53 -17.71
C PHE A 174 0.30 16.61 -17.95
N SER A 175 0.68 17.65 -18.68
CA SER A 175 -0.25 18.71 -19.07
C SER A 175 -0.97 18.28 -20.34
N ASP A 176 -2.29 18.26 -20.29
CA ASP A 176 -3.14 18.00 -21.47
C ASP A 176 -2.81 18.93 -22.66
N GLU A 177 -2.20 20.10 -22.38
CA GLU A 177 -1.76 21.05 -23.40
C GLU A 177 -0.64 20.51 -24.31
N PHE A 178 0.15 19.54 -23.86
CA PHE A 178 1.19 18.89 -24.66
C PHE A 178 0.68 17.71 -25.48
N LEU A 179 -0.55 17.25 -25.25
CA LEU A 179 -1.16 16.14 -25.99
C LEU A 179 -1.82 16.66 -27.26
N LYS A 180 -1.25 16.34 -28.39
CA LYS A 180 -1.90 16.61 -29.68
C LYS A 180 -3.12 15.72 -29.83
N PRO A 181 -4.30 16.27 -30.20
CA PRO A 181 -5.48 15.47 -30.46
C PRO A 181 -5.21 14.32 -31.42
N LEU A 182 -5.79 13.14 -31.11
CA LEU A 182 -5.66 11.96 -31.95
C LEU A 182 -6.61 12.04 -33.18
N THR A 183 -6.12 11.67 -34.35
CA THR A 183 -6.91 11.64 -35.56
C THR A 183 -8.06 10.63 -35.49
N VAL A 184 -9.27 11.06 -35.90
CA VAL A 184 -10.46 10.22 -36.02
C VAL A 184 -10.85 10.10 -37.48
N LYS A 185 -11.00 8.86 -37.97
CA LYS A 185 -11.50 8.60 -39.32
C LYS A 185 -13.00 8.26 -39.26
N GLY A 186 -13.74 8.73 -40.27
CA GLY A 186 -15.17 8.47 -40.42
C GLY A 186 -16.07 9.15 -39.37
N GLY A 187 -15.55 10.14 -38.64
CA GLY A 187 -16.29 10.88 -37.63
C GLY A 187 -16.74 12.26 -38.10
N VAL A 188 -17.73 12.84 -37.40
CA VAL A 188 -18.17 14.21 -37.56
C VAL A 188 -17.09 15.23 -37.17
N SER A 189 -16.15 14.81 -36.34
CA SER A 189 -14.89 15.49 -36.01
C SER A 189 -13.72 14.65 -36.51
N THR A 190 -12.69 15.31 -37.04
CA THR A 190 -11.46 14.66 -37.54
C THR A 190 -10.43 14.39 -36.41
N ALA A 191 -10.70 14.84 -35.19
CA ALA A 191 -9.81 14.70 -34.07
C ALA A 191 -10.59 14.53 -32.75
N VAL A 192 -9.98 13.89 -31.77
CA VAL A 192 -10.49 13.74 -30.42
C VAL A 192 -9.38 14.05 -29.41
N ARG A 193 -9.74 14.75 -28.33
CA ARG A 193 -8.85 14.98 -27.19
C ARG A 193 -8.84 13.75 -26.29
N PHE A 194 -7.73 13.56 -25.60
CA PHE A 194 -7.57 12.48 -24.62
C PHE A 194 -6.73 12.95 -23.44
N THR A 195 -6.81 12.21 -22.33
CA THR A 195 -6.04 12.45 -21.10
C THR A 195 -5.59 11.12 -20.50
N ALA A 196 -4.69 11.16 -19.55
CA ALA A 196 -4.37 9.99 -18.74
C ALA A 196 -5.53 9.72 -17.76
N ASP A 197 -5.93 8.45 -17.63
CA ASP A 197 -7.07 8.01 -16.82
C ASP A 197 -6.79 8.19 -15.33
N ASP A 198 -5.58 7.79 -14.89
CA ASP A 198 -5.13 7.91 -13.51
C ASP A 198 -3.69 8.47 -13.49
N VAL A 199 -3.54 9.67 -12.92
CA VAL A 199 -2.24 10.31 -12.71
C VAL A 199 -2.03 10.48 -11.22
N HIS A 200 -1.12 9.69 -10.68
CA HIS A 200 -0.75 9.77 -9.28
C HIS A 200 0.74 10.08 -9.10
N GLY A 201 1.07 10.58 -7.90
CA GLY A 201 2.44 10.88 -7.57
C GLY A 201 3.32 9.64 -7.54
N VAL A 202 4.52 9.74 -8.09
CA VAL A 202 5.54 8.69 -8.07
C VAL A 202 6.65 9.02 -7.08
N VAL A 203 7.15 7.99 -6.39
CA VAL A 203 8.30 8.14 -5.50
C VAL A 203 9.58 8.09 -6.34
N VAL A 204 10.37 9.17 -6.25
CA VAL A 204 11.63 9.29 -6.98
C VAL A 204 12.76 9.71 -6.03
N PRO A 205 14.03 9.40 -6.34
CA PRO A 205 15.17 9.97 -5.64
C PRO A 205 15.13 11.50 -5.69
N LYS A 206 15.57 12.17 -4.64
CA LYS A 206 15.71 13.65 -4.63
C LYS A 206 16.87 14.12 -5.47
N ALA A 207 17.92 13.29 -5.60
CA ALA A 207 19.08 13.57 -6.44
C ALA A 207 18.72 13.17 -7.90
N GLU A 208 18.66 14.20 -8.76
CA GLU A 208 18.58 14.11 -10.22
C GLU A 208 17.71 12.97 -10.77
N PRO A 209 16.40 13.04 -10.61
CA PRO A 209 15.53 12.04 -11.22
C PRO A 209 15.53 12.23 -12.74
N ASP A 210 15.84 11.17 -13.48
CA ASP A 210 15.76 11.12 -14.94
C ASP A 210 14.36 10.64 -15.36
N LEU A 211 13.37 11.54 -15.26
CA LEU A 211 11.98 11.21 -15.55
C LEU A 211 11.66 11.37 -17.02
N THR A 212 11.22 10.28 -17.62
CA THR A 212 10.73 10.26 -18.99
C THR A 212 9.33 9.67 -19.06
N ALA A 213 8.55 10.11 -20.07
CA ALA A 213 7.23 9.57 -20.36
C ALA A 213 7.21 9.03 -21.79
N VAL A 214 6.78 7.78 -21.95
CA VAL A 214 6.67 7.12 -23.24
C VAL A 214 5.19 6.90 -23.55
N LEU A 215 4.70 7.53 -24.62
CA LEU A 215 3.33 7.38 -25.08
C LEU A 215 3.23 6.25 -26.10
N GLN A 216 2.25 5.38 -25.92
CA GLN A 216 1.86 4.36 -26.89
C GLN A 216 0.46 4.68 -27.41
N LEU A 217 0.38 5.23 -28.62
CA LEU A 217 -0.85 5.65 -29.28
C LEU A 217 -0.90 5.11 -30.70
N PRO A 218 -2.10 4.72 -31.21
CA PRO A 218 -2.29 4.44 -32.60
C PRO A 218 -2.18 5.74 -33.44
N SER A 219 -1.90 5.63 -34.70
CA SER A 219 -1.84 6.79 -35.61
C SER A 219 -3.21 7.45 -35.86
N TYR A 220 -4.28 6.68 -35.70
CA TYR A 220 -5.68 7.13 -35.78
C TYR A 220 -6.61 6.13 -35.10
N ILE A 221 -7.85 6.55 -34.84
CA ILE A 221 -8.96 5.67 -34.43
C ILE A 221 -10.17 5.87 -35.32
N GLU A 222 -11.08 4.92 -35.32
CA GLU A 222 -12.31 4.99 -36.14
C GLU A 222 -13.51 5.41 -35.31
N ALA A 223 -14.36 6.25 -35.88
CA ALA A 223 -15.64 6.62 -35.28
C ALA A 223 -16.67 5.45 -35.40
N PRO A 224 -17.63 5.34 -34.48
CA PRO A 224 -17.89 6.24 -33.37
C PRO A 224 -16.89 6.05 -32.22
N VAL A 225 -16.55 7.15 -31.55
CA VAL A 225 -15.70 7.17 -30.35
C VAL A 225 -16.54 7.57 -29.15
N GLN A 226 -16.52 6.80 -28.10
CA GLN A 226 -17.18 7.14 -26.84
C GLN A 226 -16.21 7.90 -25.91
N LYS A 227 -16.75 8.79 -25.07
CA LYS A 227 -15.98 9.38 -23.98
C LYS A 227 -15.50 8.27 -23.02
N GLY A 228 -14.25 8.35 -22.53
CA GLY A 228 -13.64 7.35 -21.66
C GLY A 228 -13.14 6.09 -22.39
N ARG A 229 -13.19 6.05 -23.74
CA ARG A 229 -12.63 4.92 -24.48
C ARG A 229 -11.12 4.89 -24.34
N LYS A 230 -10.55 3.77 -23.91
CA LYS A 230 -9.10 3.54 -23.91
C LYS A 230 -8.56 3.53 -25.34
N ILE A 231 -7.55 4.35 -25.60
CA ILE A 231 -6.94 4.53 -26.92
C ILE A 231 -5.43 4.22 -26.94
N GLY A 232 -4.85 4.03 -25.77
CA GLY A 232 -3.42 3.75 -25.63
C GLY A 232 -2.99 3.78 -24.18
N SER A 233 -1.71 3.98 -23.94
CA SER A 233 -1.13 4.12 -22.60
C SER A 233 0.00 5.13 -22.59
N VAL A 234 0.35 5.58 -21.37
CA VAL A 234 1.58 6.32 -21.09
C VAL A 234 2.32 5.63 -19.95
N ALA A 235 3.58 5.30 -20.19
CA ALA A 235 4.46 4.73 -19.18
C ALA A 235 5.49 5.76 -18.71
N PHE A 236 5.68 5.88 -17.41
CA PHE A 236 6.63 6.79 -16.76
C PHE A 236 7.84 6.01 -16.27
N TYR A 237 9.03 6.54 -16.55
CA TYR A 237 10.30 5.92 -16.20
C TYR A 237 11.16 6.87 -15.37
N ASN A 238 12.06 6.29 -14.57
CA ASN A 238 13.22 6.96 -13.98
C ASN A 238 14.47 6.23 -14.49
N GLY A 239 15.17 6.81 -15.46
CA GLY A 239 16.14 6.10 -16.25
C GLY A 239 15.48 4.89 -16.95
N ASP A 240 16.07 3.70 -16.79
CA ASP A 240 15.54 2.46 -17.38
C ASP A 240 14.44 1.79 -16.52
N THR A 241 14.14 2.32 -15.34
CA THR A 241 13.16 1.72 -14.41
C THR A 241 11.77 2.26 -14.67
N MET A 242 10.85 1.40 -15.09
CA MET A 242 9.43 1.75 -15.20
C MET A 242 8.83 1.96 -13.81
N LEU A 243 8.28 3.16 -13.58
CA LEU A 243 7.63 3.53 -12.32
C LEU A 243 6.17 3.09 -12.29
N TYR A 244 5.43 3.43 -13.33
CA TYR A 244 4.05 2.96 -13.56
C TYR A 244 3.60 3.26 -14.99
N GLU A 245 2.51 2.63 -15.39
CA GLU A 245 1.82 2.84 -16.65
C GLU A 245 0.33 3.11 -16.39
N THR A 246 -0.26 4.06 -17.12
CA THR A 246 -1.69 4.33 -17.05
C THR A 246 -2.32 4.41 -18.44
N ALA A 247 -3.63 4.18 -18.53
CA ALA A 247 -4.37 4.26 -19.77
C ALA A 247 -4.51 5.72 -20.25
N LEU A 248 -4.55 5.89 -21.55
CA LEU A 248 -4.97 7.12 -22.20
C LEU A 248 -6.41 6.96 -22.66
N VAL A 249 -7.30 7.85 -22.23
CA VAL A 249 -8.74 7.78 -22.48
C VAL A 249 -9.26 9.03 -23.15
N THR A 250 -10.24 8.90 -24.03
CA THR A 250 -10.88 10.02 -24.73
C THR A 250 -11.67 10.89 -23.76
N THR A 251 -11.60 12.21 -23.90
CA THR A 251 -12.31 13.19 -23.05
C THR A 251 -13.69 13.55 -23.55
N GLU A 252 -13.97 13.28 -24.85
CA GLU A 252 -15.21 13.64 -25.54
C GLU A 252 -15.63 12.53 -26.51
N PRO A 253 -16.92 12.41 -26.85
CA PRO A 253 -17.37 11.48 -27.87
C PRO A 253 -17.19 12.08 -29.28
N VAL A 254 -17.05 11.22 -30.31
CA VAL A 254 -17.11 11.59 -31.71
C VAL A 254 -18.07 10.65 -32.41
N GLU A 255 -19.16 11.18 -32.97
CA GLU A 255 -20.14 10.40 -33.70
C GLU A 255 -19.60 10.01 -35.09
N ALA A 256 -20.09 8.88 -35.61
CA ALA A 256 -19.79 8.49 -36.98
C ALA A 256 -20.50 9.42 -37.99
N MET A 257 -19.82 9.76 -39.07
CA MET A 257 -20.42 10.54 -40.15
C MET A 257 -21.43 9.65 -40.90
N THR A 258 -22.68 10.06 -40.90
CA THR A 258 -23.74 9.41 -41.66
C THR A 258 -23.94 10.15 -42.97
N PHE A 259 -23.79 9.46 -44.09
CA PHE A 259 -24.18 10.00 -45.40
C PHE A 259 -25.67 9.70 -45.60
N SER A 260 -26.53 10.72 -45.42
CA SER A 260 -27.90 10.62 -45.95
C SER A 260 -27.85 10.48 -47.47
N ARG A 261 -28.42 9.43 -47.98
CA ARG A 261 -28.67 9.25 -49.43
C ARG A 261 -29.83 10.11 -49.86
#